data_a88c1bb1aa5ee002e29542808aa7c786
#
_entry.id   a88c1bb1aa5ee002e29542808aa7c786
#
_cell.length_a   1.000
_cell.length_b   1.000
_cell.length_c   1.000
_cell.angle_alpha   90.00
_cell.angle_beta   90.00
_cell.angle_gamma   90.00
#
_symmetry.space_group_name_H-M   'P 1'
#
loop_
_entity.id
_entity.type
_entity.pdbx_description
1 polymer ?
#
loop_
_entity_poly.entity_id
_entity_poly.type
_entity_poly.pdbx_seq_one_letter_code
_entity_poly.pdbx_strand_id
1 'polypeptide(L)'
;MVDQEEQRWWIPSVWATEQTIREIYLKPFEIGVKEAMKTIKYISDDNGTVSTKTMRAADCMMTSGWAGIGGLYSGYSYNLLTSVLRDEWGFQGFVITDYDQGNGANDDIAVNRMVRAGVDQHMIDKTLSPGNYTSTDTATGKMALRRAVKNTLYTMANSAQTNNLVPGAKMYYRMSPWRIGVVAVDVVIALGVALGVIAMVKRTKNEKEHPEHYKAKKSK
;
A
#
# COMPACT_ATOMS: atom_id res chain seq x y z
N MET A 1 -9.71 -6.27 -6.22
CA MET A 1 -10.13 -7.36 -7.12
C MET A 1 -11.56 -7.16 -7.63
N VAL A 2 -12.60 -7.48 -6.93
CA VAL A 2 -14.01 -7.15 -7.27
C VAL A 2 -14.54 -6.05 -6.35
N ASP A 3 -13.68 -5.15 -5.95
CA ASP A 3 -14.01 -4.08 -5.02
C ASP A 3 -14.55 -2.88 -5.81
N GLN A 4 -15.81 -2.52 -5.54
CA GLN A 4 -16.47 -1.37 -6.14
C GLN A 4 -16.38 -0.24 -5.12
N GLU A 5 -15.58 0.76 -5.39
CA GLU A 5 -15.26 1.87 -4.49
C GLU A 5 -16.51 2.59 -3.95
N GLU A 6 -17.53 2.78 -4.77
CA GLU A 6 -18.73 3.53 -4.41
C GLU A 6 -19.57 2.88 -3.30
N GLN A 7 -19.46 1.56 -3.12
CA GLN A 7 -20.28 0.82 -2.15
C GLN A 7 -19.50 -0.01 -1.16
N ARG A 8 -18.17 0.07 -1.12
CA ARG A 8 -17.32 -0.78 -0.28
C ARG A 8 -17.64 -0.70 1.22
N TRP A 9 -18.15 0.42 1.70
CA TRP A 9 -18.49 0.64 3.11
C TRP A 9 -19.72 -0.12 3.59
N TRP A 10 -20.50 -0.72 2.69
CA TRP A 10 -21.74 -1.43 3.00
C TRP A 10 -21.62 -2.95 2.80
N ILE A 11 -20.40 -3.48 2.75
CA ILE A 11 -20.11 -4.92 2.57
C ILE A 11 -20.82 -5.46 1.32
N PRO A 12 -20.53 -4.98 0.11
CA PRO A 12 -21.13 -5.50 -1.09
C PRO A 12 -20.68 -6.95 -1.31
N SER A 13 -21.63 -7.84 -1.54
CA SER A 13 -21.35 -9.16 -2.09
C SER A 13 -21.42 -9.08 -3.61
N VAL A 14 -20.31 -9.40 -4.25
CA VAL A 14 -20.24 -9.48 -5.71
C VAL A 14 -20.56 -10.89 -6.15
N TRP A 15 -21.51 -11.00 -7.07
CA TRP A 15 -21.94 -12.27 -7.66
C TRP A 15 -21.55 -12.29 -9.13
N ALA A 16 -20.69 -13.22 -9.52
CA ALA A 16 -20.28 -13.42 -10.89
C ALA A 16 -19.95 -14.90 -11.11
N THR A 17 -20.00 -15.36 -12.37
CA THR A 17 -19.54 -16.70 -12.72
C THR A 17 -18.03 -16.81 -12.48
N GLU A 18 -17.54 -18.03 -12.23
CA GLU A 18 -16.10 -18.27 -12.09
C GLU A 18 -15.33 -17.83 -13.34
N GLN A 19 -15.89 -18.03 -14.52
CA GLN A 19 -15.29 -17.56 -15.77
C GLN A 19 -15.12 -16.04 -15.76
N THR A 20 -16.15 -15.29 -15.43
CA THR A 20 -16.08 -13.81 -15.34
C THR A 20 -15.03 -13.38 -14.32
N ILE A 21 -14.99 -14.02 -13.16
CA ILE A 21 -14.02 -13.72 -12.11
C ILE A 21 -12.61 -13.96 -12.63
N ARG A 22 -12.32 -15.08 -13.25
CA ARG A 22 -10.98 -15.44 -13.75
C ARG A 22 -10.54 -14.63 -14.95
N GLU A 23 -11.40 -14.45 -15.95
CA GLU A 23 -11.01 -13.85 -17.22
C GLU A 23 -10.99 -12.30 -17.18
N ILE A 24 -11.79 -11.70 -16.30
CA ILE A 24 -11.91 -10.24 -16.21
C ILE A 24 -11.24 -9.71 -14.95
N TYR A 25 -11.71 -10.11 -13.78
CA TYR A 25 -11.31 -9.48 -12.52
C TYR A 25 -9.98 -9.98 -11.98
N LEU A 26 -9.66 -11.26 -12.13
CA LEU A 26 -8.41 -11.85 -11.67
C LEU A 26 -7.29 -11.73 -12.71
N LYS A 27 -7.62 -11.56 -13.98
CA LYS A 27 -6.65 -11.59 -15.08
C LYS A 27 -5.48 -10.60 -14.93
N PRO A 28 -5.69 -9.33 -14.56
CA PRO A 28 -4.59 -8.40 -14.34
C PRO A 28 -3.64 -8.85 -13.22
N PHE A 29 -4.18 -9.45 -12.17
CA PHE A 29 -3.38 -9.98 -11.07
C PHE A 29 -2.62 -11.24 -11.47
N GLU A 30 -3.25 -12.13 -12.22
CA GLU A 30 -2.61 -13.33 -12.77
C GLU A 30 -1.37 -12.97 -13.59
N ILE A 31 -1.50 -12.03 -14.52
CA ILE A 31 -0.39 -11.53 -15.34
C ILE A 31 0.73 -10.99 -14.46
N GLY A 32 0.38 -10.12 -13.50
CA GLY A 32 1.36 -9.54 -12.57
C GLY A 32 2.10 -10.58 -11.73
N VAL A 33 1.41 -11.64 -11.28
CA VAL A 33 2.02 -12.70 -10.47
C VAL A 33 2.86 -13.66 -11.32
N LYS A 34 2.37 -14.04 -12.50
CA LYS A 34 2.99 -15.11 -13.33
C LYS A 34 4.09 -14.60 -14.24
N GLU A 35 3.97 -13.37 -14.75
CA GLU A 35 4.82 -12.88 -15.83
C GLU A 35 5.78 -11.77 -15.40
N ALA A 36 5.37 -10.92 -14.43
CA ALA A 36 6.23 -9.82 -14.02
C ALA A 36 7.49 -10.32 -13.29
N MET A 37 8.65 -9.87 -13.77
CA MET A 37 9.96 -10.22 -13.22
C MET A 37 10.70 -8.98 -12.72
N LYS A 38 11.52 -9.15 -11.70
CA LYS A 38 12.43 -8.12 -11.19
C LYS A 38 13.82 -8.69 -10.95
N THR A 39 14.83 -7.83 -11.08
CA THR A 39 16.20 -8.17 -10.69
C THR A 39 16.54 -7.45 -9.40
N ILE A 40 16.97 -8.19 -8.40
CA ILE A 40 17.37 -7.65 -7.10
C ILE A 40 18.85 -7.91 -6.85
N LYS A 41 19.47 -7.00 -6.08
CA LYS A 41 20.78 -7.20 -5.50
C LYS A 41 20.61 -7.80 -4.11
N TYR A 42 21.44 -8.75 -3.75
CA TYR A 42 21.41 -9.38 -2.43
C TYR A 42 22.83 -9.71 -1.96
N ILE A 43 23.01 -9.87 -0.67
CA ILE A 43 24.27 -10.31 -0.08
C ILE A 43 24.30 -11.82 -0.14
N SER A 44 25.30 -12.38 -0.83
CA SER A 44 25.38 -13.81 -1.12
C SER A 44 26.19 -14.61 -0.09
N ASP A 45 27.01 -13.93 0.72
CA ASP A 45 27.85 -14.55 1.75
C ASP A 45 28.07 -13.65 2.95
N ASP A 46 28.68 -14.21 3.99
CA ASP A 46 28.99 -13.49 5.24
C ASP A 46 30.08 -12.41 5.07
N ASN A 47 30.80 -12.39 3.95
CA ASN A 47 31.81 -11.38 3.62
C ASN A 47 31.19 -10.13 3.00
N GLY A 48 29.88 -10.12 2.75
CA GLY A 48 29.16 -9.00 2.18
C GLY A 48 29.24 -8.93 0.64
N THR A 49 29.55 -10.03 -0.03
CA THR A 49 29.58 -10.10 -1.49
C THR A 49 28.19 -9.81 -2.06
N VAL A 50 28.09 -8.81 -2.94
CA VAL A 50 26.83 -8.43 -3.58
C VAL A 50 26.67 -9.21 -4.87
N SER A 51 25.60 -9.99 -4.96
CA SER A 51 25.17 -10.74 -6.14
C SER A 51 23.83 -10.22 -6.66
N THR A 52 23.44 -10.64 -7.87
CA THR A 52 22.15 -10.31 -8.47
C THR A 52 21.37 -11.57 -8.78
N LYS A 53 20.06 -11.52 -8.63
CA LYS A 53 19.15 -12.57 -9.09
C LYS A 53 17.90 -11.99 -9.70
N THR A 54 17.34 -12.70 -10.69
CA THR A 54 16.04 -12.39 -11.28
C THR A 54 14.99 -13.29 -10.66
N MET A 55 13.87 -12.71 -10.26
CA MET A 55 12.78 -13.44 -9.62
C MET A 55 11.43 -12.83 -9.98
N ARG A 56 10.32 -13.47 -9.58
CA ARG A 56 8.97 -12.90 -9.71
C ARG A 56 8.90 -11.55 -9.01
N ALA A 57 8.25 -10.57 -9.67
CA ALA A 57 8.18 -9.20 -9.14
C ALA A 57 7.16 -9.06 -8.00
N ALA A 58 6.06 -9.82 -8.03
CA ALA A 58 5.00 -9.75 -7.03
C ALA A 58 5.43 -10.42 -5.72
N ASP A 59 5.59 -9.63 -4.66
CA ASP A 59 5.98 -10.10 -3.33
C ASP A 59 4.90 -9.92 -2.28
N CYS A 60 3.89 -9.11 -2.57
CA CYS A 60 2.78 -8.83 -1.67
C CYS A 60 1.47 -8.81 -2.44
N MET A 61 0.43 -9.35 -1.84
CA MET A 61 -0.94 -9.27 -2.32
C MET A 61 -1.84 -8.82 -1.17
N MET A 62 -2.78 -7.92 -1.46
CA MET A 62 -3.75 -7.45 -0.47
C MET A 62 -5.12 -8.07 -0.76
N THR A 63 -5.82 -8.49 0.28
CA THR A 63 -7.24 -8.86 0.14
C THR A 63 -8.10 -7.60 -0.06
N SER A 64 -9.33 -7.76 -0.51
CA SER A 64 -10.28 -6.65 -0.54
C SER A 64 -10.58 -6.15 0.87
N GLY A 65 -10.99 -4.87 1.00
CA GLY A 65 -11.40 -4.31 2.29
C GLY A 65 -12.65 -4.99 2.84
N TRP A 66 -13.80 -4.65 2.28
CA TRP A 66 -15.10 -5.09 2.81
C TRP A 66 -15.87 -6.02 1.86
N ALA A 67 -15.42 -6.13 0.61
CA ALA A 67 -16.13 -6.86 -0.41
C ALA A 67 -15.97 -8.38 -0.27
N GLY A 68 -17.09 -9.06 -0.41
CA GLY A 68 -17.17 -10.53 -0.51
C GLY A 68 -17.45 -11.00 -1.93
N ILE A 69 -17.01 -12.19 -2.25
CA ILE A 69 -17.38 -12.89 -3.49
C ILE A 69 -18.34 -14.01 -3.10
N GLY A 70 -19.56 -13.97 -3.63
CA GLY A 70 -20.57 -14.96 -3.31
C GLY A 70 -20.96 -14.99 -1.82
N GLY A 71 -20.94 -13.83 -1.15
CA GLY A 71 -21.20 -13.71 0.28
C GLY A 71 -20.01 -14.10 1.19
N LEU A 72 -18.86 -14.48 0.62
CA LEU A 72 -17.67 -14.81 1.39
C LEU A 72 -16.64 -13.69 1.27
N TYR A 73 -16.22 -13.13 2.40
CA TYR A 73 -15.11 -12.17 2.44
C TYR A 73 -13.84 -12.78 1.83
N SER A 74 -13.12 -12.00 1.01
CA SER A 74 -11.97 -12.50 0.27
C SER A 74 -10.86 -13.07 1.16
N GLY A 75 -10.67 -12.50 2.35
CA GLY A 75 -9.73 -13.00 3.35
C GLY A 75 -10.09 -14.37 3.95
N TYR A 76 -11.33 -14.81 3.80
CA TYR A 76 -11.76 -16.15 4.24
C TYR A 76 -11.76 -17.19 3.11
N SER A 77 -11.47 -16.78 1.88
CA SER A 77 -11.56 -17.64 0.71
C SER A 77 -10.28 -18.46 0.49
N TYR A 78 -10.27 -19.70 0.98
CA TYR A 78 -9.18 -20.63 0.70
C TYR A 78 -8.97 -20.85 -0.79
N ASN A 79 -10.06 -21.01 -1.55
CA ASN A 79 -9.98 -21.22 -2.99
C ASN A 79 -9.28 -20.06 -3.71
N LEU A 80 -9.55 -18.81 -3.30
CA LEU A 80 -8.92 -17.64 -3.90
C LEU A 80 -7.46 -17.51 -3.48
N LEU A 81 -7.18 -17.55 -2.17
CA LEU A 81 -5.87 -17.21 -1.61
C LEU A 81 -4.87 -18.36 -1.63
N THR A 82 -5.35 -19.60 -1.54
CA THR A 82 -4.48 -20.76 -1.59
C THR A 82 -4.56 -21.44 -2.95
N SER A 83 -5.72 -21.95 -3.37
CA SER A 83 -5.79 -22.73 -4.60
C SER A 83 -5.44 -21.91 -5.84
N VAL A 84 -6.07 -20.76 -6.05
CA VAL A 84 -5.79 -19.94 -7.24
C VAL A 84 -4.47 -19.19 -7.13
N LEU A 85 -4.30 -18.36 -6.08
CA LEU A 85 -3.15 -17.48 -5.98
C LEU A 85 -1.83 -18.25 -5.80
N ARG A 86 -1.80 -19.26 -4.92
CA ARG A 86 -0.57 -19.98 -4.58
C ARG A 86 -0.35 -21.22 -5.40
N ASP A 87 -1.37 -22.09 -5.51
CA ASP A 87 -1.19 -23.40 -6.15
C ASP A 87 -1.23 -23.27 -7.69
N GLU A 88 -2.17 -22.50 -8.26
CA GLU A 88 -2.23 -22.31 -9.72
C GLU A 88 -1.23 -21.26 -10.25
N TRP A 89 -1.09 -20.11 -9.57
CA TRP A 89 -0.23 -19.02 -10.06
C TRP A 89 1.19 -19.04 -9.51
N GLY A 90 1.45 -19.85 -8.48
CA GLY A 90 2.78 -20.01 -7.89
C GLY A 90 3.25 -18.81 -7.08
N PHE A 91 2.33 -18.01 -6.50
CA PHE A 91 2.66 -16.87 -5.66
C PHE A 91 3.35 -17.31 -4.36
N GLN A 92 4.51 -16.74 -4.06
CA GLN A 92 5.32 -17.09 -2.89
C GLN A 92 5.41 -16.00 -1.82
N GLY A 93 4.98 -14.78 -2.16
CA GLY A 93 4.98 -13.67 -1.23
C GLY A 93 3.92 -13.77 -0.14
N PHE A 94 3.82 -12.73 0.70
CA PHE A 94 2.79 -12.71 1.74
C PHE A 94 1.49 -12.07 1.25
N VAL A 95 0.40 -12.50 1.85
CA VAL A 95 -0.93 -11.90 1.71
C VAL A 95 -1.24 -11.10 2.95
N ILE A 96 -1.58 -9.83 2.79
CA ILE A 96 -2.02 -8.95 3.87
C ILE A 96 -3.51 -8.62 3.71
N THR A 97 -4.22 -8.42 4.81
CA THR A 97 -5.57 -7.86 4.75
C THR A 97 -5.54 -6.40 4.34
N ASP A 98 -6.66 -5.86 3.88
CA ASP A 98 -6.91 -4.43 3.96
C ASP A 98 -7.24 -4.05 5.41
N TYR A 99 -7.56 -2.78 5.67
CA TYR A 99 -7.95 -2.31 7.00
C TYR A 99 -9.07 -3.18 7.57
N ASP A 100 -8.79 -3.84 8.70
CA ASP A 100 -9.68 -4.83 9.30
C ASP A 100 -10.88 -4.25 10.08
N GLN A 101 -11.24 -3.01 9.80
CA GLN A 101 -12.41 -2.39 10.41
C GLN A 101 -13.70 -3.07 9.96
N GLY A 102 -14.25 -3.92 10.83
CA GLY A 102 -15.58 -4.51 10.64
C GLY A 102 -15.65 -5.84 9.91
N ASN A 103 -14.54 -6.41 9.46
CA ASN A 103 -14.49 -7.75 8.85
C ASN A 103 -14.36 -8.89 9.88
N GLY A 104 -14.55 -8.57 11.17
CA GLY A 104 -14.45 -9.57 12.23
C GLY A 104 -13.03 -9.95 12.61
N ALA A 105 -12.00 -9.25 12.10
CA ALA A 105 -10.61 -9.47 12.52
C ALA A 105 -10.34 -9.10 13.99
N ASN A 106 -11.35 -8.57 14.65
CA ASN A 106 -11.32 -8.25 16.07
C ASN A 106 -11.54 -9.47 16.96
N ASP A 107 -11.83 -10.63 16.39
CA ASP A 107 -11.99 -11.85 17.15
C ASP A 107 -11.04 -12.97 16.65
N ASP A 108 -10.70 -13.86 17.56
CA ASP A 108 -9.77 -14.96 17.31
C ASP A 108 -10.29 -15.94 16.24
N ILE A 109 -11.61 -16.09 16.09
CA ILE A 109 -12.23 -16.99 15.11
C ILE A 109 -11.96 -16.46 13.70
N ALA A 110 -12.14 -15.16 13.48
CA ALA A 110 -11.89 -14.52 12.21
C ALA A 110 -10.42 -14.60 11.83
N VAL A 111 -9.51 -14.31 12.74
CA VAL A 111 -8.05 -14.42 12.52
C VAL A 111 -7.66 -15.85 12.17
N ASN A 112 -8.17 -16.85 12.90
CA ASN A 112 -7.91 -18.26 12.62
C ASN A 112 -8.41 -18.66 11.21
N ARG A 113 -9.58 -18.19 10.79
CA ARG A 113 -10.14 -18.45 9.45
C ARG A 113 -9.27 -17.83 8.36
N MET A 114 -8.88 -16.57 8.51
CA MET A 114 -8.06 -15.86 7.55
C MET A 114 -6.68 -16.50 7.38
N VAL A 115 -6.00 -16.81 8.46
CA VAL A 115 -4.69 -17.49 8.39
C VAL A 115 -4.82 -18.86 7.72
N ARG A 116 -5.85 -19.62 8.02
CA ARG A 116 -6.11 -20.92 7.35
C ARG A 116 -6.40 -20.75 5.86
N ALA A 117 -7.11 -19.70 5.47
CA ALA A 117 -7.44 -19.42 4.08
C ALA A 117 -6.23 -18.98 3.24
N GLY A 118 -5.20 -18.39 3.83
CA GLY A 118 -4.02 -17.97 3.09
C GLY A 118 -3.52 -16.59 3.40
N VAL A 119 -4.16 -15.86 4.31
CA VAL A 119 -3.67 -14.58 4.84
C VAL A 119 -2.46 -14.84 5.73
N ASP A 120 -1.44 -14.02 5.60
CA ASP A 120 -0.18 -14.14 6.34
C ASP A 120 0.00 -12.99 7.33
N GLN A 121 -0.55 -11.82 7.04
CA GLN A 121 -0.46 -10.63 7.86
C GLN A 121 -1.80 -9.88 7.91
N HIS A 122 -2.03 -9.16 9.01
CA HIS A 122 -3.20 -8.32 9.22
C HIS A 122 -2.79 -6.86 9.26
N MET A 123 -3.49 -6.02 8.51
CA MET A 123 -3.38 -4.57 8.62
C MET A 123 -4.36 -4.11 9.70
N ILE A 124 -3.84 -3.75 10.86
CA ILE A 124 -4.63 -3.45 12.05
C ILE A 124 -4.61 -1.95 12.31
N ASP A 125 -5.78 -1.39 12.62
CA ASP A 125 -5.87 -0.05 13.20
C ASP A 125 -5.38 -0.08 14.66
N LYS A 126 -4.56 0.90 15.04
CA LYS A 126 -4.05 1.05 16.41
C LYS A 126 -5.15 1.25 17.47
N THR A 127 -6.34 1.64 17.04
CA THR A 127 -7.49 1.88 17.92
C THR A 127 -8.29 0.61 18.20
N LEU A 128 -8.05 -0.47 17.47
CA LEU A 128 -8.74 -1.74 17.59
C LEU A 128 -7.88 -2.76 18.33
N SER A 129 -8.50 -3.55 19.19
CA SER A 129 -7.85 -4.74 19.75
C SER A 129 -7.91 -5.85 18.72
N PRO A 130 -6.78 -6.27 18.13
CA PRO A 130 -6.80 -7.35 17.16
C PRO A 130 -7.12 -8.67 17.84
N GLY A 131 -7.85 -9.53 17.14
CA GLY A 131 -7.94 -10.94 17.50
C GLY A 131 -6.57 -11.62 17.39
N ASN A 132 -6.40 -12.70 18.10
CA ASN A 132 -5.16 -13.47 18.12
C ASN A 132 -5.31 -14.76 17.31
N TYR A 133 -4.19 -15.24 16.77
CA TYR A 133 -4.16 -16.59 16.21
C TYR A 133 -4.05 -17.60 17.33
N THR A 134 -5.11 -18.34 17.59
CA THR A 134 -5.22 -19.28 18.72
C THR A 134 -5.14 -20.75 18.31
N SER A 135 -5.22 -21.08 17.02
CA SER A 135 -5.16 -22.48 16.52
C SER A 135 -3.75 -23.08 16.55
N THR A 136 -3.02 -22.89 17.64
CA THR A 136 -1.64 -23.36 17.79
C THR A 136 -1.53 -24.78 18.33
N ASP A 137 -2.59 -25.38 18.77
CA ASP A 137 -2.71 -26.73 19.33
C ASP A 137 -2.92 -27.82 18.26
N THR A 138 -3.53 -27.46 17.13
CA THR A 138 -3.82 -28.39 16.04
C THR A 138 -2.69 -28.48 15.00
N ALA A 139 -2.52 -29.65 14.37
CA ALA A 139 -1.52 -29.83 13.32
C ALA A 139 -1.76 -28.89 12.12
N THR A 140 -3.02 -28.76 11.68
CA THR A 140 -3.42 -27.88 10.57
C THR A 140 -3.20 -26.41 10.90
N GLY A 141 -3.47 -26.00 12.13
CA GLY A 141 -3.21 -24.64 12.60
C GLY A 141 -1.71 -24.31 12.63
N LYS A 142 -0.89 -25.23 13.13
CA LYS A 142 0.57 -25.07 13.11
C LYS A 142 1.13 -24.99 11.69
N MET A 143 0.60 -25.78 10.75
CA MET A 143 0.99 -25.70 9.34
C MET A 143 0.61 -24.36 8.71
N ALA A 144 -0.59 -23.85 8.98
CA ALA A 144 -1.03 -22.56 8.48
C ALA A 144 -0.14 -21.42 9.00
N LEU A 145 0.18 -21.42 10.29
CA LEU A 145 1.08 -20.43 10.88
C LEU A 145 2.49 -20.51 10.30
N ARG A 146 3.05 -21.71 10.15
CA ARG A 146 4.36 -21.91 9.52
C ARG A 146 4.40 -21.38 8.09
N ARG A 147 3.32 -21.59 7.32
CA ARG A 147 3.20 -21.05 5.96
C ARG A 147 3.21 -19.52 6.00
N ALA A 148 2.42 -18.90 6.86
CA ALA A 148 2.33 -17.46 7.00
C ALA A 148 3.70 -16.84 7.34
N VAL A 149 4.40 -17.41 8.32
CA VAL A 149 5.76 -16.99 8.70
C VAL A 149 6.74 -17.18 7.54
N LYS A 150 6.72 -18.34 6.86
CA LYS A 150 7.58 -18.60 5.69
C LYS A 150 7.37 -17.54 4.60
N ASN A 151 6.13 -17.22 4.25
CA ASN A 151 5.82 -16.27 3.18
C ASN A 151 6.27 -14.84 3.54
N THR A 152 6.08 -14.46 4.79
CA THR A 152 6.59 -13.19 5.31
C THR A 152 8.11 -13.11 5.25
N LEU A 153 8.80 -14.14 5.75
CA LEU A 153 10.28 -14.20 5.71
C LEU A 153 10.81 -14.25 4.27
N TYR A 154 10.13 -14.95 3.36
CA TYR A 154 10.50 -14.96 1.95
C TYR A 154 10.48 -13.55 1.36
N THR A 155 9.42 -12.80 1.60
CA THR A 155 9.30 -11.43 1.11
C THR A 155 10.35 -10.51 1.74
N MET A 156 10.58 -10.61 3.05
CA MET A 156 11.62 -9.85 3.73
C MET A 156 13.01 -10.15 3.16
N ALA A 157 13.35 -11.42 3.00
CA ALA A 157 14.65 -11.85 2.46
C ALA A 157 14.88 -11.39 1.01
N ASN A 158 13.82 -11.14 0.26
CA ASN A 158 13.89 -10.65 -1.13
C ASN A 158 13.61 -9.15 -1.26
N SER A 159 13.43 -8.44 -0.14
CA SER A 159 13.22 -7.01 -0.13
C SER A 159 14.54 -6.23 -0.27
N ALA A 160 14.46 -5.05 -0.90
CA ALA A 160 15.59 -4.14 -0.95
C ALA A 160 16.02 -3.65 0.45
N GLN A 161 15.09 -3.56 1.38
CA GLN A 161 15.36 -3.13 2.75
C GLN A 161 16.32 -4.08 3.45
N THR A 162 16.07 -5.38 3.41
CA THR A 162 16.93 -6.38 4.05
C THR A 162 18.28 -6.49 3.33
N ASN A 163 18.29 -6.47 2.01
CA ASN A 163 19.50 -6.64 1.23
C ASN A 163 20.39 -5.37 1.15
N ASN A 164 19.88 -4.20 1.54
CA ASN A 164 20.64 -2.94 1.58
C ASN A 164 21.14 -2.59 2.99
N LEU A 165 20.72 -3.33 4.03
CA LEU A 165 21.14 -3.11 5.42
C LEU A 165 22.40 -3.94 5.74
N VAL A 166 23.51 -3.60 5.11
CA VAL A 166 24.82 -4.17 5.46
C VAL A 166 25.43 -3.41 6.64
N PRO A 167 26.30 -4.06 7.46
CA PRO A 167 27.07 -3.36 8.49
C PRO A 167 27.79 -2.15 7.87
N GLY A 168 27.58 -0.97 8.44
CA GLY A 168 28.14 0.28 7.90
C GLY A 168 27.30 0.98 6.82
N ALA A 169 26.15 0.43 6.42
CA ALA A 169 25.21 1.13 5.52
C ALA A 169 24.72 2.43 6.16
N LYS A 170 24.84 3.53 5.41
CA LYS A 170 24.33 4.84 5.83
C LYS A 170 23.09 5.18 5.00
N MET A 171 22.01 5.52 5.66
CA MET A 171 20.83 6.07 4.98
C MET A 171 21.02 7.56 4.71
N TYR A 172 20.94 7.95 3.44
CA TYR A 172 20.92 9.34 3.02
C TYR A 172 19.51 9.70 2.56
N TYR A 173 18.92 10.68 3.22
CA TYR A 173 17.67 11.24 2.74
C TYR A 173 17.99 12.24 1.61
N ARG A 174 17.66 11.89 0.37
CA ARG A 174 17.83 12.78 -0.77
C ARG A 174 16.48 13.23 -1.29
N MET A 175 16.27 14.54 -1.34
CA MET A 175 15.09 15.08 -1.97
C MET A 175 15.08 14.75 -3.46
N SER A 176 13.95 14.25 -3.97
CA SER A 176 13.81 13.97 -5.40
C SER A 176 13.83 15.26 -6.22
N PRO A 177 14.36 15.25 -7.47
CA PRO A 177 14.47 16.47 -8.29
C PRO A 177 13.14 17.19 -8.48
N TRP A 178 12.04 16.48 -8.64
CA TRP A 178 10.72 17.09 -8.78
C TRP A 178 10.27 17.83 -7.51
N ARG A 179 10.59 17.33 -6.31
CA ARG A 179 10.32 18.02 -5.04
C ARG A 179 11.10 19.34 -4.93
N ILE A 180 12.35 19.34 -5.37
CA ILE A 180 13.15 20.55 -5.42
C ILE A 180 12.49 21.58 -6.34
N GLY A 181 12.00 21.14 -7.50
CA GLY A 181 11.25 21.98 -8.44
C GLY A 181 9.99 22.59 -7.82
N VAL A 182 9.18 21.78 -7.13
CA VAL A 182 7.97 22.29 -6.43
C VAL A 182 8.33 23.33 -5.37
N VAL A 183 9.31 23.04 -4.51
CA VAL A 183 9.74 23.98 -3.47
C VAL A 183 10.25 25.31 -4.10
N ALA A 184 10.97 25.24 -5.21
CA ALA A 184 11.43 26.44 -5.90
C ALA A 184 10.25 27.30 -6.42
N VAL A 185 9.24 26.66 -7.01
CA VAL A 185 8.01 27.33 -7.45
C VAL A 185 7.27 27.97 -6.27
N ASP A 186 7.12 27.25 -5.16
CA ASP A 186 6.45 27.76 -3.96
C ASP A 186 7.18 28.99 -3.39
N VAL A 187 8.50 28.99 -3.38
CA VAL A 187 9.32 30.15 -2.95
C VAL A 187 9.09 31.34 -3.88
N VAL A 188 9.06 31.15 -5.20
CA VAL A 188 8.80 32.23 -6.16
C VAL A 188 7.42 32.83 -5.96
N ILE A 189 6.40 31.98 -5.77
CA ILE A 189 5.03 32.44 -5.48
C ILE A 189 4.99 33.23 -4.17
N ALA A 190 5.60 32.73 -3.11
CA ALA A 190 5.62 33.39 -1.82
C ALA A 190 6.30 34.79 -1.90
N LEU A 191 7.42 34.88 -2.62
CA LEU A 191 8.10 36.17 -2.87
C LEU A 191 7.22 37.12 -3.68
N GLY A 192 6.54 36.63 -4.72
CA GLY A 192 5.60 37.43 -5.52
C GLY A 192 4.47 38.02 -4.69
N VAL A 193 3.86 37.16 -3.84
CA VAL A 193 2.82 37.62 -2.90
C VAL A 193 3.34 38.64 -1.92
N ALA A 194 4.51 38.42 -1.31
CA ALA A 194 5.12 39.35 -0.38
C ALA A 194 5.37 40.72 -1.02
N LEU A 195 5.95 40.74 -2.24
CA LEU A 195 6.18 41.98 -3.01
C LEU A 195 4.85 42.67 -3.37
N GLY A 196 3.86 41.94 -3.74
CA GLY A 196 2.49 42.45 -4.01
C GLY A 196 1.86 43.13 -2.79
N VAL A 197 1.98 42.51 -1.63
CA VAL A 197 1.49 43.05 -0.36
C VAL A 197 2.27 44.36 -0.01
N ILE A 198 3.59 44.36 -0.13
CA ILE A 198 4.43 45.56 0.13
C ILE A 198 4.02 46.69 -0.82
N ALA A 199 3.84 46.40 -2.11
CA ALA A 199 3.42 47.39 -3.10
C ALA A 199 2.01 47.96 -2.77
N MET A 200 1.08 47.09 -2.35
CA MET A 200 -0.26 47.50 -1.95
C MET A 200 -0.25 48.38 -0.71
N VAL A 201 0.55 48.04 0.33
CA VAL A 201 0.67 48.84 1.55
C VAL A 201 1.30 50.20 1.23
N LYS A 202 2.37 50.23 0.42
CA LYS A 202 2.96 51.49 -0.04
C LYS A 202 2.00 52.38 -0.80
N ARG A 203 1.22 51.78 -1.71
CA ARG A 203 0.17 52.47 -2.47
C ARG A 203 -0.90 53.06 -1.55
N THR A 204 -1.43 52.27 -0.62
CA THR A 204 -2.43 52.74 0.33
C THR A 204 -1.91 53.87 1.23
N LYS A 205 -0.63 53.81 1.63
CA LYS A 205 0.00 54.87 2.39
C LYS A 205 0.11 56.15 1.57
N ASN A 206 0.60 56.07 0.33
CA ASN A 206 0.70 57.22 -0.59
C ASN A 206 -0.69 57.82 -0.91
N GLU A 207 -1.73 57.01 -1.08
CA GLU A 207 -3.09 57.48 -1.30
C GLU A 207 -3.64 58.29 -0.11
N LYS A 208 -3.24 57.90 1.11
CA LYS A 208 -3.60 58.67 2.32
C LYS A 208 -2.80 59.96 2.50
N GLU A 209 -1.53 59.98 2.13
CA GLU A 209 -0.66 61.13 2.23
C GLU A 209 -0.87 62.18 1.12
N HIS A 210 -1.33 61.71 -0.08
CA HIS A 210 -1.52 62.57 -1.26
C HIS A 210 -2.85 62.30 -1.95
N PRO A 211 -3.99 62.55 -1.29
CA PRO A 211 -5.34 62.19 -1.81
C PRO A 211 -5.71 62.92 -3.11
N GLU A 212 -5.12 64.12 -3.37
CA GLU A 212 -5.38 64.93 -4.58
C GLU A 212 -4.89 64.23 -5.85
N HIS A 213 -3.79 63.51 -5.83
CA HIS A 213 -3.24 62.81 -7.00
C HIS A 213 -4.08 61.57 -7.43
N TYR A 214 -4.88 61.01 -6.53
CA TYR A 214 -5.68 59.82 -6.80
C TYR A 214 -7.14 60.13 -7.14
N LYS A 215 -7.67 61.28 -6.69
CA LYS A 215 -9.03 61.74 -7.09
C LYS A 215 -9.10 62.10 -8.56
N ALA A 216 -8.08 62.70 -9.14
CA ALA A 216 -8.03 63.05 -10.55
C ALA A 216 -8.03 61.86 -11.53
N LYS A 217 -7.63 60.66 -11.10
CA LYS A 217 -7.59 59.45 -11.94
C LYS A 217 -8.90 58.71 -11.99
N LYS A 218 -9.86 58.94 -11.07
CA LYS A 218 -11.20 58.29 -11.06
C LYS A 218 -12.27 59.09 -11.84
N SER A 219 -11.96 60.26 -12.34
CA SER A 219 -12.89 61.10 -13.10
C SER A 219 -12.62 61.10 -14.61
N LYS A 220 -11.83 60.20 -15.13
CA LYS A 220 -11.68 59.84 -16.53
C LYS A 220 -12.05 58.37 -16.72
#